data_0e21b1e2976e3ddb7239a83d1fdf06a8
#
_entry.id   0e21b1e2976e3ddb7239a83d1fdf06a8
#
_cell.length_a   1.000
_cell.length_b   1.000
_cell.length_c   1.000
_cell.angle_alpha   90.00
_cell.angle_beta   90.00
_cell.angle_gamma   90.00
#
_symmetry.space_group_name_H-M   'P 1'
#
loop_
_entity.id
_entity.type
_entity.pdbx_description
1 polymer ?
#
loop_
_entity_poly.entity_id
_entity_poly.type
_entity_poly.pdbx_seq_one_letter_code
_entity_poly.pdbx_strand_id
1 'polypeptide(L)'
;DVERSRGLGDVYKRQMNMLIYCFREREDLFDMYEAVSGARMHAAYFRPGGVYRDLPDVMPQYKVSKIKNAKAIEKLNENRQGSLLDFVDDFCKRFPKMVDEYETLLTDNRIWKQRTVGIGVVTPERALNLGFTGPMLRGSGVEWDLRKKQPYDVYDRMQFDIPLGKTGDCYDRYLVRVEEMRQANKIIQQCSAWLRANPGPVITDNHKVAAPARESMKANMEELIHHFKLFTEGFHVPEGEAYAAVEHPKGEFGIYLVSDGANKPYRLKIRAPGFPHLAALDEMSRGHMIADAVAVIGTMDIVFGEIDR
;
A
#
# COMPACT_ATOMS: atom_id res chain seq x y z
N ASP A 1 -29.60 17.08 29.06
CA ASP A 1 -28.77 17.83 28.07
C ASP A 1 -27.26 17.73 28.33
N VAL A 2 -26.80 17.72 29.62
CA VAL A 2 -25.38 17.59 29.97
C VAL A 2 -24.86 16.17 29.68
N GLU A 3 -25.63 15.13 29.91
CA GLU A 3 -25.25 13.76 29.55
C GLU A 3 -25.22 13.54 28.03
N ARG A 4 -26.12 14.17 27.29
CA ARG A 4 -26.10 14.16 25.83
C ARG A 4 -24.87 14.88 25.24
N SER A 5 -24.48 16.00 25.85
CA SER A 5 -23.28 16.74 25.42
C SER A 5 -21.97 16.01 25.80
N ARG A 6 -21.95 15.30 26.94
CA ARG A 6 -20.82 14.42 27.31
C ARG A 6 -20.70 13.24 26.37
N GLY A 7 -21.80 12.58 26.00
CA GLY A 7 -21.81 11.50 25.04
C GLY A 7 -21.34 11.93 23.65
N LEU A 8 -21.74 13.09 23.15
CA LEU A 8 -21.27 13.67 21.89
C LEU A 8 -19.76 14.01 21.94
N GLY A 9 -19.30 14.57 23.06
CA GLY A 9 -17.89 14.88 23.26
C GLY A 9 -16.99 13.64 23.29
N ASP A 10 -17.45 12.55 23.91
CA ASP A 10 -16.71 11.29 23.97
C ASP A 10 -16.68 10.58 22.61
N VAL A 11 -17.76 10.66 21.82
CA VAL A 11 -17.81 10.12 20.46
C VAL A 11 -16.86 10.88 19.54
N TYR A 12 -16.87 12.21 19.59
CA TYR A 12 -15.94 13.04 18.81
C TYR A 12 -14.47 12.78 19.17
N LYS A 13 -14.18 12.66 20.47
CA LYS A 13 -12.83 12.31 20.95
C LYS A 13 -12.40 10.91 20.47
N ARG A 14 -13.30 9.92 20.49
CA ARG A 14 -12.98 8.55 20.06
C ARG A 14 -12.72 8.46 18.57
N GLN A 15 -13.46 9.16 17.71
CA GLN A 15 -13.24 9.17 16.26
C GLN A 15 -11.92 9.86 15.87
N MET A 16 -11.61 11.01 16.50
CA MET A 16 -10.32 11.69 16.33
C MET A 16 -9.14 10.83 16.83
N ASN A 17 -9.34 10.13 17.96
CA ASN A 17 -8.32 9.23 18.50
C ASN A 17 -8.00 8.09 17.55
N MET A 18 -9.00 7.53 16.86
CA MET A 18 -8.79 6.45 15.91
C MET A 18 -7.87 6.88 14.75
N LEU A 19 -8.09 8.07 14.20
CA LEU A 19 -7.21 8.65 13.18
C LEU A 19 -5.77 8.75 13.69
N ILE A 20 -5.59 9.27 14.92
CA ILE A 20 -4.27 9.43 15.54
C ILE A 20 -3.60 8.07 15.77
N TYR A 21 -4.33 7.04 16.22
CA TYR A 21 -3.79 5.70 16.39
C TYR A 21 -3.34 5.09 15.06
N CYS A 22 -4.13 5.21 14.00
CA CYS A 22 -3.73 4.74 12.67
C CYS A 22 -2.49 5.46 12.16
N PHE A 23 -2.36 6.76 12.41
CA PHE A 23 -1.16 7.51 12.03
C PHE A 23 0.08 7.10 12.83
N ARG A 24 -0.06 6.71 14.09
CA ARG A 24 1.04 6.20 14.89
C ARG A 24 1.69 4.97 14.24
N GLU A 25 0.89 3.98 13.86
CA GLU A 25 1.41 2.77 13.19
C GLU A 25 1.91 3.07 11.77
N ARG A 26 1.28 4.03 11.10
CA ARG A 26 1.70 4.47 9.77
C ARG A 26 3.08 5.13 9.78
N GLU A 27 3.46 5.81 10.86
CA GLU A 27 4.81 6.36 11.03
C GLU A 27 5.89 5.27 11.02
N ASP A 28 5.66 4.13 11.68
CA ASP A 28 6.57 2.99 11.62
C ASP A 28 6.77 2.48 10.19
N LEU A 29 5.70 2.44 9.39
CA LEU A 29 5.78 2.06 7.96
C LEU A 29 6.56 3.10 7.14
N PHE A 30 6.40 4.38 7.42
CA PHE A 30 7.19 5.44 6.78
C PHE A 30 8.67 5.34 7.12
N ASP A 31 9.00 4.93 8.34
CA ASP A 31 10.37 4.69 8.75
C ASP A 31 11.01 3.54 7.97
N MET A 32 10.25 2.47 7.68
CA MET A 32 10.70 1.39 6.81
C MET A 32 10.97 1.89 5.38
N TYR A 33 10.06 2.68 4.81
CA TYR A 33 10.25 3.24 3.47
C TYR A 33 11.47 4.18 3.41
N GLU A 34 11.65 5.04 4.40
CA GLU A 34 12.81 5.92 4.48
C GLU A 34 14.11 5.13 4.61
N ALA A 35 14.11 4.03 5.37
CA ALA A 35 15.28 3.18 5.54
C ALA A 35 15.75 2.57 4.22
N VAL A 36 14.84 2.15 3.33
CA VAL A 36 15.21 1.49 2.06
C VAL A 36 15.40 2.46 0.90
N SER A 37 14.66 3.56 0.85
CA SER A 37 14.64 4.46 -0.32
C SER A 37 15.13 5.88 -0.03
N GLY A 38 15.18 6.27 1.24
CA GLY A 38 15.45 7.65 1.66
C GLY A 38 14.23 8.58 1.60
N ALA A 39 13.07 8.08 1.17
CA ALA A 39 11.82 8.84 1.08
C ALA A 39 10.72 8.19 1.92
N ARG A 40 9.96 9.00 2.67
CA ARG A 40 8.93 8.52 3.60
C ARG A 40 7.70 7.97 2.89
N MET A 41 7.27 8.55 1.78
CA MET A 41 6.03 8.18 1.08
C MET A 41 6.28 7.70 -0.35
N HIS A 42 7.03 8.45 -1.14
CA HIS A 42 7.25 8.19 -2.55
C HIS A 42 8.55 7.42 -2.75
N ALA A 43 8.57 6.18 -2.26
CA ALA A 43 9.73 5.30 -2.32
C ALA A 43 9.91 4.77 -3.75
N ALA A 44 10.95 5.24 -4.44
CA ALA A 44 11.37 4.70 -5.73
C ALA A 44 12.34 3.52 -5.53
N TYR A 45 11.88 2.48 -4.83
CA TYR A 45 12.71 1.34 -4.43
C TYR A 45 12.85 0.30 -5.54
N PHE A 46 11.76 -0.04 -6.21
CA PHE A 46 11.78 -0.94 -7.35
C PHE A 46 12.40 -0.26 -8.58
N ARG A 47 13.30 -0.96 -9.24
CA ARG A 47 14.02 -0.46 -10.42
C ARG A 47 14.02 -1.53 -11.51
N PRO A 48 14.14 -1.17 -12.78
CA PRO A 48 14.43 -2.14 -13.82
C PRO A 48 15.68 -2.96 -13.44
N GLY A 49 15.54 -4.28 -13.46
CA GLY A 49 16.61 -5.20 -13.05
C GLY A 49 16.70 -5.54 -11.57
N GLY A 50 15.79 -5.05 -10.71
CA GLY A 50 15.78 -5.39 -9.28
C GLY A 50 15.31 -4.26 -8.36
N VAL A 51 16.01 -4.05 -7.26
CA VAL A 51 15.72 -2.99 -6.29
C VAL A 51 16.88 -2.02 -6.15
N TYR A 52 16.63 -0.84 -5.64
CA TYR A 52 17.61 0.25 -5.56
C TYR A 52 18.85 -0.13 -4.75
N ARG A 53 18.68 -0.83 -3.65
CA ARG A 53 19.74 -1.32 -2.76
C ARG A 53 19.22 -2.43 -1.86
N ASP A 54 20.12 -3.17 -1.24
CA ASP A 54 19.79 -4.17 -0.24
C ASP A 54 19.19 -3.55 1.02
N LEU A 55 18.55 -4.39 1.81
CA LEU A 55 17.98 -3.99 3.09
C LEU A 55 19.10 -3.59 4.06
N PRO A 56 18.98 -2.47 4.79
CA PRO A 56 20.03 -2.05 5.69
C PRO A 56 20.16 -2.97 6.90
N ASP A 57 21.41 -3.37 7.19
CA ASP A 57 21.77 -4.13 8.39
C ASP A 57 21.62 -3.33 9.68
N VAL A 58 21.59 -2.01 9.57
CA VAL A 58 21.38 -1.09 10.69
C VAL A 58 20.34 -0.05 10.31
N MET A 59 19.28 0.04 11.08
CA MET A 59 18.23 1.05 10.88
C MET A 59 18.81 2.46 10.99
N PRO A 60 18.54 3.35 10.00
CA PRO A 60 18.94 4.74 10.08
C PRO A 60 18.32 5.43 11.31
N GLN A 61 19.16 6.07 12.12
CA GLN A 61 18.70 6.79 13.30
C GLN A 61 18.44 8.26 13.01
N TYR A 62 17.48 8.85 13.71
CA TYR A 62 17.22 10.28 13.66
C TYR A 62 18.40 11.08 14.23
N LYS A 63 18.82 12.12 13.51
CA LYS A 63 19.91 13.00 13.93
C LYS A 63 19.42 14.13 14.81
N VAL A 64 20.07 14.32 15.94
CA VAL A 64 19.74 15.36 16.94
C VAL A 64 19.79 16.79 16.37
N SER A 65 20.60 17.03 15.35
CA SER A 65 20.84 18.38 14.80
C SER A 65 19.62 19.07 14.16
N LYS A 66 18.54 18.35 13.89
CA LYS A 66 17.33 18.89 13.23
C LYS A 66 16.13 19.05 14.15
N ILE A 67 16.16 18.52 15.36
CA ILE A 67 15.03 18.55 16.30
C ILE A 67 15.49 19.14 17.63
N LYS A 68 14.74 20.09 18.17
CA LYS A 68 15.08 20.81 19.42
C LYS A 68 14.97 19.98 20.70
N ASN A 69 14.35 18.79 20.65
CA ASN A 69 14.15 17.95 21.83
C ASN A 69 14.95 16.63 21.76
N ALA A 70 16.16 16.64 22.34
CA ALA A 70 17.05 15.48 22.35
C ALA A 70 16.44 14.23 23.00
N LYS A 71 15.66 14.37 24.08
CA LYS A 71 14.98 13.24 24.76
C LYS A 71 13.92 12.57 23.88
N ALA A 72 13.20 13.36 23.07
CA ALA A 72 12.22 12.80 22.14
C ALA A 72 12.88 11.99 21.03
N ILE A 73 14.05 12.44 20.55
CA ILE A 73 14.85 11.71 19.53
C ILE A 73 15.39 10.41 20.11
N GLU A 74 15.92 10.45 21.31
CA GLU A 74 16.43 9.27 22.01
C GLU A 74 15.36 8.19 22.12
N LYS A 75 14.15 8.58 22.56
CA LYS A 75 13.00 7.69 22.63
C LYS A 75 12.56 7.15 21.26
N LEU A 76 12.61 7.95 20.19
CA LEU A 76 12.32 7.50 18.83
C LEU A 76 13.37 6.53 18.30
N ASN A 77 14.64 6.69 18.71
CA ASN A 77 15.72 5.80 18.32
C ASN A 77 15.79 4.50 19.14
N GLU A 78 15.13 4.42 20.30
CA GLU A 78 15.06 3.18 21.10
C GLU A 78 14.52 2.00 20.29
N ASN A 79 13.51 2.22 19.44
CA ASN A 79 12.88 1.21 18.60
C ASN A 79 13.64 0.96 17.27
N ARG A 80 14.68 1.74 16.96
CA ARG A 80 15.46 1.65 15.74
C ARG A 80 16.82 0.96 15.94
N GLN A 81 16.87 -0.02 16.83
CA GLN A 81 18.06 -0.83 17.07
C GLN A 81 18.01 -2.11 16.22
N GLY A 82 19.14 -2.50 15.65
CA GLY A 82 19.26 -3.69 14.83
C GLY A 82 19.02 -3.44 13.33
N SER A 83 18.77 -4.50 12.59
CA SER A 83 18.53 -4.47 11.15
C SER A 83 17.09 -3.99 10.83
N LEU A 84 16.86 -3.63 9.55
CA LEU A 84 15.51 -3.35 9.10
C LEU A 84 14.58 -4.56 9.27
N LEU A 85 15.07 -5.77 9.04
CA LEU A 85 14.27 -6.98 9.24
C LEU A 85 13.88 -7.19 10.70
N ASP A 86 14.75 -6.82 11.66
CA ASP A 86 14.41 -6.88 13.09
C ASP A 86 13.30 -5.86 13.44
N PHE A 87 13.36 -4.67 12.85
CA PHE A 87 12.32 -3.65 13.01
C PHE A 87 10.98 -4.10 12.41
N VAL A 88 11.01 -4.72 11.22
CA VAL A 88 9.81 -5.30 10.57
C VAL A 88 9.22 -6.42 11.42
N ASP A 89 10.05 -7.33 11.94
CA ASP A 89 9.59 -8.43 12.78
C ASP A 89 8.97 -7.93 14.10
N ASP A 90 9.53 -6.88 14.70
CA ASP A 90 8.95 -6.26 15.89
C ASP A 90 7.60 -5.58 15.58
N PHE A 91 7.53 -4.85 14.48
CA PHE A 91 6.26 -4.29 13.99
C PHE A 91 5.20 -5.38 13.79
N CYS A 92 5.55 -6.47 13.10
CA CYS A 92 4.65 -7.58 12.83
C CYS A 92 4.12 -8.27 14.11
N LYS A 93 4.91 -8.30 15.18
CA LYS A 93 4.49 -8.83 16.49
C LYS A 93 3.50 -7.91 17.20
N ARG A 94 3.68 -6.60 17.07
CA ARG A 94 2.84 -5.58 17.73
C ARG A 94 1.54 -5.31 16.97
N PHE A 95 1.59 -5.33 15.65
CA PHE A 95 0.52 -4.86 14.77
C PHE A 95 -0.83 -5.57 14.96
N PRO A 96 -0.94 -6.91 15.18
CA PRO A 96 -2.22 -7.55 15.44
C PRO A 96 -2.97 -6.97 16.64
N LYS A 97 -2.24 -6.61 17.69
CA LYS A 97 -2.81 -5.98 18.89
C LYS A 97 -3.38 -4.60 18.59
N MET A 98 -2.73 -3.86 17.69
CA MET A 98 -3.21 -2.54 17.26
C MET A 98 -4.48 -2.68 16.43
N VAL A 99 -4.55 -3.68 15.56
CA VAL A 99 -5.77 -3.99 14.78
C VAL A 99 -6.93 -4.35 15.72
N ASP A 100 -6.69 -5.13 16.77
CA ASP A 100 -7.70 -5.47 17.80
C ASP A 100 -8.18 -4.22 18.56
N GLU A 101 -7.29 -3.26 18.85
CA GLU A 101 -7.66 -1.95 19.41
C GLU A 101 -8.60 -1.18 18.46
N TYR A 102 -8.30 -1.19 17.16
CA TYR A 102 -9.14 -0.55 16.14
C TYR A 102 -10.53 -1.16 16.10
N GLU A 103 -10.64 -2.48 16.11
CA GLU A 103 -11.92 -3.16 16.14
C GLU A 103 -12.72 -2.88 17.42
N THR A 104 -12.07 -2.87 18.57
CA THR A 104 -12.70 -2.53 19.85
C THR A 104 -13.31 -1.13 19.82
N LEU A 105 -12.69 -0.19 19.11
CA LEU A 105 -13.16 1.19 19.03
C LEU A 105 -14.27 1.38 17.97
N LEU A 106 -14.23 0.63 16.87
CA LEU A 106 -15.09 0.85 15.69
C LEU A 106 -16.10 -0.25 15.45
N THR A 107 -15.71 -1.53 15.42
CA THR A 107 -16.51 -2.62 14.89
C THR A 107 -17.88 -2.73 15.58
N ASP A 108 -17.93 -2.65 16.90
CA ASP A 108 -19.17 -2.70 17.66
C ASP A 108 -19.76 -1.34 18.05
N ASN A 109 -19.14 -0.26 17.57
CA ASN A 109 -19.60 1.09 17.85
C ASN A 109 -20.94 1.33 17.14
N ARG A 110 -21.98 1.66 17.91
CA ARG A 110 -23.34 1.92 17.40
C ARG A 110 -23.38 3.01 16.33
N ILE A 111 -22.62 4.07 16.51
CA ILE A 111 -22.60 5.20 15.56
C ILE A 111 -21.92 4.78 14.27
N TRP A 112 -20.80 4.04 14.35
CA TRP A 112 -20.13 3.50 13.19
C TRP A 112 -21.05 2.59 12.38
N LYS A 113 -21.72 1.65 13.05
CA LYS A 113 -22.70 0.76 12.40
C LYS A 113 -23.84 1.54 11.75
N GLN A 114 -24.42 2.53 12.43
CA GLN A 114 -25.49 3.36 11.88
C GLN A 114 -25.06 4.21 10.67
N ARG A 115 -23.77 4.49 10.53
CA ARG A 115 -23.21 5.30 9.45
C ARG A 115 -22.61 4.46 8.31
N THR A 116 -22.61 3.14 8.40
CA THR A 116 -21.93 2.27 7.41
C THR A 116 -22.77 1.07 7.00
N VAL A 117 -23.58 0.51 7.90
CA VAL A 117 -24.46 -0.64 7.58
C VAL A 117 -25.60 -0.21 6.67
N GLY A 118 -25.77 -0.92 5.56
CA GLY A 118 -26.81 -0.64 4.56
C GLY A 118 -26.57 0.62 3.73
N ILE A 119 -25.41 1.27 3.84
CA ILE A 119 -25.04 2.47 3.08
C ILE A 119 -24.14 2.10 1.93
N GLY A 120 -24.46 2.59 0.72
CA GLY A 120 -23.69 2.35 -0.50
C GLY A 120 -23.62 0.87 -0.87
N VAL A 121 -24.74 0.17 -0.76
CA VAL A 121 -24.86 -1.26 -1.11
C VAL A 121 -24.69 -1.46 -2.61
N VAL A 122 -23.80 -2.39 -3.00
CA VAL A 122 -23.61 -2.77 -4.39
C VAL A 122 -23.64 -4.30 -4.49
N THR A 123 -24.55 -4.80 -5.33
CA THR A 123 -24.66 -6.24 -5.59
C THR A 123 -23.46 -6.78 -6.36
N PRO A 124 -23.11 -8.08 -6.26
CA PRO A 124 -21.98 -8.68 -6.99
C PRO A 124 -22.02 -8.43 -8.49
N GLU A 125 -23.19 -8.61 -9.11
CA GLU A 125 -23.38 -8.38 -10.55
C GLU A 125 -23.14 -6.91 -10.92
N ARG A 126 -23.68 -6.00 -10.11
CA ARG A 126 -23.51 -4.57 -10.36
C ARG A 126 -22.07 -4.11 -10.14
N ALA A 127 -21.39 -4.67 -9.14
CA ALA A 127 -19.97 -4.40 -8.87
C ALA A 127 -19.08 -4.78 -10.07
N LEU A 128 -19.34 -5.92 -10.70
CA LEU A 128 -18.64 -6.34 -11.93
C LEU A 128 -18.92 -5.38 -13.09
N ASN A 129 -20.18 -4.99 -13.29
CA ASN A 129 -20.58 -4.06 -14.36
C ASN A 129 -19.97 -2.66 -14.19
N LEU A 130 -19.77 -2.21 -12.94
CA LEU A 130 -19.10 -0.93 -12.61
C LEU A 130 -17.56 -1.02 -12.71
N GLY A 131 -17.01 -2.21 -12.95
CA GLY A 131 -15.57 -2.41 -13.03
C GLY A 131 -14.86 -2.34 -11.68
N PHE A 132 -15.55 -2.68 -10.59
CA PHE A 132 -14.96 -2.74 -9.27
C PHE A 132 -13.90 -3.82 -9.17
N THR A 133 -12.89 -3.56 -8.37
CA THR A 133 -11.79 -4.49 -8.06
C THR A 133 -11.36 -4.32 -6.61
N GLY A 134 -10.55 -5.27 -6.12
CA GLY A 134 -10.02 -5.22 -4.76
C GLY A 134 -11.10 -5.27 -3.67
N PRO A 135 -10.92 -4.53 -2.57
CA PRO A 135 -11.85 -4.51 -1.45
C PRO A 135 -13.28 -4.08 -1.82
N MET A 136 -13.43 -3.24 -2.86
CA MET A 136 -14.74 -2.83 -3.37
C MET A 136 -15.52 -4.02 -3.94
N LEU A 137 -14.86 -4.88 -4.68
CA LEU A 137 -15.46 -6.09 -5.27
C LEU A 137 -15.62 -7.20 -4.23
N ARG A 138 -14.58 -7.43 -3.41
CA ARG A 138 -14.62 -8.43 -2.33
C ARG A 138 -15.66 -8.11 -1.27
N GLY A 139 -15.91 -6.84 -0.97
CA GLY A 139 -16.99 -6.39 -0.10
C GLY A 139 -18.37 -6.83 -0.59
N SER A 140 -18.57 -6.93 -1.90
CA SER A 140 -19.79 -7.47 -2.52
C SER A 140 -19.83 -9.00 -2.62
N GLY A 141 -18.87 -9.71 -2.04
CA GLY A 141 -18.84 -11.18 -1.96
C GLY A 141 -18.20 -11.90 -3.16
N VAL A 142 -17.58 -11.18 -4.07
CA VAL A 142 -16.89 -11.78 -5.24
C VAL A 142 -15.43 -12.11 -4.86
N GLU A 143 -15.08 -13.39 -4.94
CA GLU A 143 -13.73 -13.88 -4.67
C GLU A 143 -12.78 -13.60 -5.84
N TRP A 144 -12.33 -12.36 -5.95
CA TRP A 144 -11.36 -11.94 -6.92
C TRP A 144 -10.17 -11.25 -6.28
N ASP A 145 -8.99 -11.84 -6.45
CA ASP A 145 -7.72 -11.30 -6.00
C ASP A 145 -6.63 -11.80 -6.95
N LEU A 146 -5.90 -10.89 -7.58
CA LEU A 146 -4.87 -11.23 -8.56
C LEU A 146 -3.73 -12.04 -7.97
N ARG A 147 -3.42 -11.85 -6.68
CA ARG A 147 -2.38 -12.59 -5.97
C ARG A 147 -2.66 -14.09 -5.89
N LYS A 148 -3.93 -14.51 -5.99
CA LYS A 148 -4.38 -15.91 -5.98
C LYS A 148 -4.85 -16.40 -7.34
N LYS A 149 -5.56 -15.58 -8.12
CA LYS A 149 -6.14 -15.98 -9.42
C LYS A 149 -5.13 -15.92 -10.56
N GLN A 150 -4.21 -14.96 -10.51
CA GLN A 150 -3.11 -14.78 -11.47
C GLN A 150 -1.83 -14.44 -10.70
N PRO A 151 -1.25 -15.38 -9.94
CA PRO A 151 -0.09 -15.13 -9.11
C PRO A 151 1.06 -14.50 -9.88
N TYR A 152 1.66 -13.49 -9.31
CA TYR A 152 2.85 -12.80 -9.80
C TYR A 152 3.90 -12.75 -8.68
N ASP A 153 5.16 -12.50 -9.05
CA ASP A 153 6.32 -12.51 -8.15
C ASP A 153 6.39 -13.83 -7.36
N VAL A 154 6.24 -13.78 -6.04
CA VAL A 154 6.32 -14.91 -5.13
C VAL A 154 4.99 -15.24 -4.43
N TYR A 155 3.88 -14.66 -4.87
CA TYR A 155 2.59 -14.87 -4.22
C TYR A 155 2.07 -16.32 -4.30
N ASP A 156 2.55 -17.10 -5.27
CA ASP A 156 2.30 -18.54 -5.38
C ASP A 156 2.79 -19.34 -4.16
N ARG A 157 3.81 -18.81 -3.46
CA ARG A 157 4.43 -19.43 -2.27
C ARG A 157 3.83 -18.93 -0.96
N MET A 158 3.06 -17.83 -1.00
CA MET A 158 2.55 -17.19 0.20
C MET A 158 1.22 -17.77 0.64
N GLN A 159 1.09 -18.01 1.95
CA GLN A 159 -0.12 -18.51 2.58
C GLN A 159 -0.89 -17.36 3.22
N PHE A 160 -2.04 -17.03 2.66
CA PHE A 160 -2.97 -16.04 3.17
C PHE A 160 -4.38 -16.33 2.68
N ASP A 161 -5.38 -15.78 3.36
CA ASP A 161 -6.78 -15.94 3.02
C ASP A 161 -7.31 -14.65 2.35
N ILE A 162 -8.35 -14.79 1.54
CA ILE A 162 -9.05 -13.67 0.89
C ILE A 162 -10.32 -13.39 1.68
N PRO A 163 -10.42 -12.26 2.39
CA PRO A 163 -11.65 -11.91 3.10
C PRO A 163 -12.74 -11.46 2.13
N LEU A 164 -13.97 -11.89 2.40
CA LEU A 164 -15.15 -11.58 1.59
C LEU A 164 -16.25 -10.96 2.44
N GLY A 165 -16.90 -9.93 1.91
CA GLY A 165 -18.13 -9.38 2.44
C GLY A 165 -19.37 -10.18 2.02
N LYS A 166 -20.53 -9.80 2.50
CA LYS A 166 -21.81 -10.46 2.22
C LYS A 166 -22.84 -9.52 1.61
N THR A 167 -22.95 -8.31 2.15
CA THR A 167 -24.00 -7.33 1.80
C THR A 167 -23.55 -6.31 0.78
N GLY A 168 -22.23 -6.12 0.62
CA GLY A 168 -21.68 -5.13 -0.31
C GLY A 168 -21.87 -3.69 0.13
N ASP A 169 -22.01 -3.41 1.43
CA ASP A 169 -22.14 -2.09 2.01
C ASP A 169 -20.79 -1.52 2.50
N CYS A 170 -20.80 -0.29 3.00
CA CYS A 170 -19.60 0.35 3.56
C CYS A 170 -19.04 -0.41 4.77
N TYR A 171 -19.91 -1.06 5.56
CA TYR A 171 -19.48 -1.82 6.74
C TYR A 171 -18.73 -3.09 6.35
N ASP A 172 -19.24 -3.86 5.38
CA ASP A 172 -18.56 -5.06 4.89
C ASP A 172 -17.19 -4.71 4.27
N ARG A 173 -17.09 -3.62 3.51
CA ARG A 173 -15.80 -3.17 2.97
C ARG A 173 -14.82 -2.75 4.05
N TYR A 174 -15.31 -2.19 5.14
CA TYR A 174 -14.49 -1.92 6.33
C TYR A 174 -13.96 -3.22 6.94
N LEU A 175 -14.83 -4.22 7.17
CA LEU A 175 -14.44 -5.52 7.72
C LEU A 175 -13.43 -6.25 6.83
N VAL A 176 -13.63 -6.22 5.52
CA VAL A 176 -12.68 -6.77 4.54
C VAL A 176 -11.30 -6.13 4.70
N ARG A 177 -11.22 -4.79 4.79
CA ARG A 177 -9.93 -4.09 4.95
C ARG A 177 -9.25 -4.38 6.28
N VAL A 178 -10.00 -4.51 7.35
CA VAL A 178 -9.44 -4.89 8.66
C VAL A 178 -8.82 -6.28 8.62
N GLU A 179 -9.52 -7.23 8.00
CA GLU A 179 -8.97 -8.58 7.85
C GLU A 179 -7.79 -8.62 6.85
N GLU A 180 -7.83 -7.82 5.79
CA GLU A 180 -6.70 -7.68 4.86
C GLU A 180 -5.43 -7.16 5.55
N MET A 181 -5.54 -6.28 6.54
CA MET A 181 -4.39 -5.86 7.35
C MET A 181 -3.76 -7.03 8.10
N ARG A 182 -4.56 -7.96 8.63
CA ARG A 182 -4.06 -9.17 9.28
C ARG A 182 -3.40 -10.13 8.30
N GLN A 183 -4.00 -10.30 7.12
CA GLN A 183 -3.45 -11.15 6.07
C GLN A 183 -2.14 -10.57 5.50
N ALA A 184 -2.07 -9.24 5.30
CA ALA A 184 -0.84 -8.55 4.91
C ALA A 184 0.29 -8.76 5.92
N ASN A 185 -0.03 -8.69 7.22
CA ASN A 185 0.95 -8.96 8.28
C ASN A 185 1.50 -10.40 8.21
N LYS A 186 0.64 -11.41 7.92
CA LYS A 186 1.10 -12.80 7.71
C LYS A 186 2.05 -12.91 6.50
N ILE A 187 1.76 -12.20 5.40
CA ILE A 187 2.63 -12.21 4.22
C ILE A 187 3.98 -11.59 4.55
N ILE A 188 4.01 -10.46 5.24
CA ILE A 188 5.26 -9.78 5.63
C ILE A 188 6.13 -10.69 6.51
N GLN A 189 5.54 -11.41 7.46
CA GLN A 189 6.26 -12.37 8.31
C GLN A 189 6.88 -13.51 7.48
N GLN A 190 6.16 -14.05 6.52
CA GLN A 190 6.67 -15.09 5.61
C GLN A 190 7.83 -14.56 4.75
N CYS A 191 7.69 -13.34 4.21
CA CYS A 191 8.75 -12.69 3.43
C CYS A 191 10.00 -12.42 4.28
N SER A 192 9.85 -11.90 5.50
CA SER A 192 10.97 -11.65 6.42
C SER A 192 11.74 -12.93 6.74
N ALA A 193 11.01 -14.00 7.08
CA ALA A 193 11.61 -15.30 7.36
C ALA A 193 12.36 -15.87 6.14
N TRP A 194 11.78 -15.73 4.94
CA TRP A 194 12.41 -16.21 3.71
C TRP A 194 13.67 -15.42 3.36
N LEU A 195 13.64 -14.09 3.47
CA LEU A 195 14.79 -13.22 3.19
C LEU A 195 15.97 -13.52 4.11
N ARG A 196 15.73 -13.80 5.39
CA ARG A 196 16.79 -14.20 6.33
C ARG A 196 17.46 -15.53 5.96
N ALA A 197 16.68 -16.46 5.42
CA ALA A 197 17.17 -17.79 5.04
C ALA A 197 17.86 -17.78 3.67
N ASN A 198 17.59 -16.81 2.80
CA ASN A 198 18.03 -16.80 1.41
C ASN A 198 18.67 -15.44 1.03
N PRO A 199 19.85 -15.11 1.57
CA PRO A 199 20.58 -13.93 1.12
C PRO A 199 21.03 -14.11 -0.33
N GLY A 200 20.96 -13.04 -1.12
CA GLY A 200 21.34 -13.10 -2.54
C GLY A 200 21.43 -11.72 -3.19
N PRO A 201 21.81 -11.65 -4.46
CA PRO A 201 21.90 -10.39 -5.17
C PRO A 201 20.51 -9.77 -5.34
N VAL A 202 20.44 -8.46 -5.16
CA VAL A 202 19.19 -7.69 -5.20
C VAL A 202 18.97 -6.94 -6.52
N ILE A 203 20.00 -6.95 -7.40
CA ILE A 203 19.98 -6.30 -8.71
C ILE A 203 20.74 -7.17 -9.72
N THR A 204 20.34 -7.10 -10.98
CA THR A 204 21.00 -7.82 -12.07
C THR A 204 22.38 -7.24 -12.40
N ASP A 205 23.30 -8.09 -12.86
CA ASP A 205 24.62 -7.67 -13.37
C ASP A 205 24.57 -7.06 -14.78
N ASN A 206 23.39 -6.96 -15.39
CA ASN A 206 23.23 -6.35 -16.70
C ASN A 206 23.22 -4.82 -16.60
N HIS A 207 24.39 -4.20 -16.74
CA HIS A 207 24.58 -2.76 -16.64
C HIS A 207 23.98 -1.95 -17.82
N LYS A 208 23.42 -2.61 -18.82
CA LYS A 208 22.60 -1.96 -19.85
C LYS A 208 21.20 -1.60 -19.36
N VAL A 209 20.73 -2.27 -18.31
CA VAL A 209 19.38 -2.09 -17.72
C VAL A 209 19.48 -1.53 -16.31
N ALA A 210 20.45 -1.99 -15.52
CA ALA A 210 20.67 -1.58 -14.13
C ALA A 210 21.91 -0.71 -14.00
N ALA A 211 21.84 0.34 -13.19
CA ALA A 211 22.98 1.24 -12.97
C ALA A 211 24.13 0.49 -12.27
N PRO A 212 25.37 0.63 -12.73
CA PRO A 212 26.53 0.04 -12.09
C PRO A 212 26.83 0.69 -10.73
N ALA A 213 27.56 -0.03 -9.87
CA ALA A 213 27.97 0.47 -8.58
C ALA A 213 28.89 1.71 -8.71
N ARG A 214 28.74 2.67 -7.80
CA ARG A 214 29.50 3.93 -7.84
C ARG A 214 31.02 3.73 -7.82
N GLU A 215 31.50 2.72 -7.11
CA GLU A 215 32.93 2.41 -7.01
C GLU A 215 33.47 1.81 -8.31
N SER A 216 32.68 0.94 -8.95
CA SER A 216 33.04 0.35 -10.25
C SER A 216 33.19 1.43 -11.32
N MET A 217 32.34 2.45 -11.34
CA MET A 217 32.42 3.59 -12.27
C MET A 217 33.72 4.40 -12.12
N LYS A 218 34.35 4.40 -10.95
CA LYS A 218 35.61 5.11 -10.71
C LYS A 218 36.82 4.31 -11.20
N ALA A 219 36.70 2.99 -11.22
CA ALA A 219 37.78 2.07 -11.55
C ALA A 219 37.75 1.57 -13.00
N ASN A 220 36.54 1.56 -13.63
CA ASN A 220 36.32 0.99 -14.95
C ASN A 220 35.59 1.98 -15.87
N MET A 221 36.20 2.26 -17.01
CA MET A 221 35.68 3.19 -18.01
C MET A 221 34.40 2.65 -18.66
N GLU A 222 34.27 1.35 -18.87
CA GLU A 222 33.07 0.72 -19.46
C GLU A 222 31.86 0.93 -18.57
N GLU A 223 32.01 0.77 -17.26
CA GLU A 223 30.95 1.01 -16.27
C GLU A 223 30.51 2.49 -16.25
N LEU A 224 31.44 3.41 -16.40
CA LEU A 224 31.15 4.82 -16.52
C LEU A 224 30.32 5.13 -17.80
N ILE A 225 30.65 4.49 -18.93
CA ILE A 225 29.93 4.62 -20.18
C ILE A 225 28.53 4.04 -20.05
N HIS A 226 28.36 2.86 -19.44
CA HIS A 226 27.06 2.27 -19.18
C HIS A 226 26.18 3.17 -18.32
N HIS A 227 26.74 3.71 -17.24
CA HIS A 227 26.02 4.68 -16.41
C HIS A 227 25.59 5.91 -17.20
N PHE A 228 26.50 6.51 -17.95
CA PHE A 228 26.23 7.69 -18.76
C PHE A 228 25.10 7.42 -19.77
N LYS A 229 25.19 6.33 -20.52
CA LYS A 229 24.17 5.96 -21.50
C LYS A 229 22.81 5.68 -20.84
N LEU A 230 22.78 4.97 -19.71
CA LEU A 230 21.55 4.65 -19.01
C LEU A 230 20.80 5.90 -18.54
N PHE A 231 21.53 6.93 -18.06
CA PHE A 231 20.90 8.15 -17.53
C PHE A 231 20.67 9.24 -18.59
N THR A 232 21.33 9.18 -19.73
CA THR A 232 21.12 10.15 -20.83
C THR A 232 20.15 9.63 -21.88
N GLU A 233 20.28 8.39 -22.30
CA GLU A 233 19.51 7.77 -23.37
C GLU A 233 18.46 6.79 -22.82
N GLY A 234 18.78 6.04 -21.77
CA GLY A 234 18.00 4.91 -21.28
C GLY A 234 18.29 3.63 -22.08
N PHE A 235 17.49 2.60 -21.84
CA PHE A 235 17.59 1.33 -22.56
C PHE A 235 16.45 1.18 -23.56
N HIS A 236 16.74 0.52 -24.69
CA HIS A 236 15.75 0.22 -25.71
C HIS A 236 14.97 -1.05 -25.34
N VAL A 237 13.66 -1.00 -25.55
CA VAL A 237 12.77 -2.13 -25.30
C VAL A 237 12.36 -2.70 -26.67
N PRO A 238 12.38 -4.03 -26.88
CA PRO A 238 11.92 -4.62 -28.14
C PRO A 238 10.50 -4.18 -28.52
N GLU A 239 10.20 -4.14 -29.82
CA GLU A 239 8.86 -3.86 -30.31
C GLU A 239 7.85 -4.88 -29.77
N GLY A 240 6.69 -4.41 -29.35
CA GLY A 240 5.61 -5.26 -28.85
C GLY A 240 4.69 -4.53 -27.89
N GLU A 241 3.72 -5.27 -27.40
CA GLU A 241 2.77 -4.78 -26.41
C GLU A 241 2.70 -5.73 -25.21
N ALA A 242 2.46 -5.17 -24.03
CA ALA A 242 2.31 -5.93 -22.81
C ALA A 242 1.27 -5.28 -21.89
N TYR A 243 0.46 -6.11 -21.24
CA TYR A 243 -0.37 -5.72 -20.11
C TYR A 243 0.11 -6.45 -18.86
N ALA A 244 0.35 -5.70 -17.81
CA ALA A 244 0.67 -6.24 -16.50
C ALA A 244 -0.21 -5.58 -15.46
N ALA A 245 -0.74 -6.38 -14.53
CA ALA A 245 -1.58 -5.91 -13.44
C ALA A 245 -1.10 -6.49 -12.11
N VAL A 246 -1.23 -5.69 -11.06
CA VAL A 246 -0.92 -6.08 -9.68
C VAL A 246 -2.11 -5.76 -8.77
N GLU A 247 -2.25 -6.53 -7.71
CA GLU A 247 -3.24 -6.24 -6.66
C GLU A 247 -2.73 -5.11 -5.77
N HIS A 248 -3.22 -3.91 -6.03
CA HIS A 248 -2.97 -2.74 -5.20
C HIS A 248 -3.98 -2.73 -4.03
N PRO A 249 -3.69 -2.13 -2.86
CA PRO A 249 -4.63 -2.06 -1.73
C PRO A 249 -6.01 -1.49 -2.05
N LYS A 250 -6.12 -0.65 -3.07
CA LYS A 250 -7.39 -0.10 -3.56
C LYS A 250 -8.11 -1.01 -4.56
N GLY A 251 -7.38 -1.90 -5.23
CA GLY A 251 -7.87 -2.78 -6.29
C GLY A 251 -6.83 -3.05 -7.36
N GLU A 252 -7.23 -3.51 -8.51
CA GLU A 252 -6.35 -3.82 -9.61
C GLU A 252 -5.70 -2.56 -10.19
N PHE A 253 -4.38 -2.48 -10.11
CA PHE A 253 -3.57 -1.48 -10.78
C PHE A 253 -2.91 -2.13 -12.01
N GLY A 254 -3.24 -1.65 -13.20
CA GLY A 254 -2.76 -2.23 -14.46
C GLY A 254 -2.04 -1.21 -15.33
N ILE A 255 -1.02 -1.69 -16.03
CA ILE A 255 -0.27 -0.92 -17.02
C ILE A 255 -0.32 -1.64 -18.36
N TYR A 256 -0.83 -0.96 -19.39
CA TYR A 256 -0.72 -1.39 -20.77
C TYR A 256 0.33 -0.54 -21.48
N LEU A 257 1.33 -1.20 -22.01
CA LEU A 257 2.50 -0.58 -22.63
C LEU A 257 2.63 -1.06 -24.08
N VAL A 258 2.89 -0.12 -25.00
CA VAL A 258 3.28 -0.40 -26.37
C VAL A 258 4.67 0.17 -26.62
N SER A 259 5.58 -0.66 -27.12
CA SER A 259 6.94 -0.28 -27.54
C SER A 259 7.09 -0.38 -29.05
N ASP A 260 7.79 0.59 -29.62
CA ASP A 260 8.19 0.64 -31.04
C ASP A 260 9.70 0.40 -31.23
N GLY A 261 10.36 -0.21 -30.24
CA GLY A 261 11.81 -0.42 -30.25
C GLY A 261 12.63 0.76 -29.71
N ALA A 262 12.00 1.88 -29.36
CA ALA A 262 12.67 3.04 -28.83
C ALA A 262 12.93 2.92 -27.30
N ASN A 263 13.62 3.91 -26.75
CA ASN A 263 13.87 4.07 -25.31
C ASN A 263 12.70 4.73 -24.55
N LYS A 264 11.65 5.11 -25.27
CA LYS A 264 10.42 5.67 -24.71
C LYS A 264 9.24 4.84 -25.18
N PRO A 265 8.23 4.62 -24.34
CA PRO A 265 7.04 3.91 -24.78
C PRO A 265 6.32 4.71 -25.88
N TYR A 266 5.92 4.04 -26.96
CA TYR A 266 5.04 4.62 -27.98
C TYR A 266 3.68 4.99 -27.37
N ARG A 267 3.15 4.11 -26.51
CA ARG A 267 1.92 4.35 -25.76
C ARG A 267 1.97 3.70 -24.38
N LEU A 268 1.52 4.44 -23.39
CA LEU A 268 1.32 3.97 -22.03
C LEU A 268 -0.11 4.28 -21.59
N LYS A 269 -0.84 3.27 -21.10
CA LYS A 269 -2.12 3.45 -20.43
C LYS A 269 -2.06 2.87 -19.04
N ILE A 270 -2.44 3.67 -18.05
CA ILE A 270 -2.53 3.26 -16.65
C ILE A 270 -4.01 3.03 -16.31
N ARG A 271 -4.34 1.83 -15.82
CA ARG A 271 -5.62 1.53 -15.20
C ARG A 271 -5.48 1.76 -13.69
N ALA A 272 -6.01 2.88 -13.22
CA ALA A 272 -6.09 3.18 -11.80
C ALA A 272 -7.40 2.62 -11.23
N PRO A 273 -7.41 1.89 -10.10
CA PRO A 273 -8.63 1.31 -9.55
C PRO A 273 -9.64 2.36 -9.07
N GLY A 274 -9.18 3.51 -8.57
CA GLY A 274 -10.04 4.59 -8.08
C GLY A 274 -10.90 5.23 -9.18
N PHE A 275 -10.47 5.23 -10.43
CA PHE A 275 -11.20 5.86 -11.51
C PHE A 275 -12.58 5.22 -11.76
N PRO A 276 -12.72 3.90 -11.98
CA PRO A 276 -14.02 3.25 -12.07
C PRO A 276 -14.78 3.26 -10.74
N HIS A 277 -14.10 3.19 -9.60
CA HIS A 277 -14.77 3.26 -8.30
C HIS A 277 -15.48 4.61 -8.11
N LEU A 278 -14.82 5.73 -8.44
CA LEU A 278 -15.42 7.06 -8.31
C LEU A 278 -16.62 7.26 -9.24
N ALA A 279 -16.61 6.66 -10.43
CA ALA A 279 -17.74 6.73 -11.35
C ALA A 279 -19.05 6.17 -10.75
N ALA A 280 -18.95 5.28 -9.78
CA ALA A 280 -20.10 4.71 -9.08
C ALA A 280 -20.65 5.58 -7.93
N LEU A 281 -20.00 6.70 -7.60
CA LEU A 281 -20.37 7.55 -6.45
C LEU A 281 -21.82 8.01 -6.51
N ASP A 282 -22.30 8.45 -7.67
CA ASP A 282 -23.68 8.89 -7.86
C ASP A 282 -24.67 7.76 -7.54
N GLU A 283 -24.45 6.58 -8.10
CA GLU A 283 -25.31 5.42 -7.89
C GLU A 283 -25.33 4.97 -6.43
N MET A 284 -24.16 4.88 -5.80
CA MET A 284 -24.03 4.45 -4.39
C MET A 284 -24.58 5.46 -3.39
N SER A 285 -24.70 6.73 -3.78
CA SER A 285 -25.18 7.80 -2.90
C SER A 285 -26.69 8.06 -3.05
N ARG A 286 -27.34 7.53 -4.08
CA ARG A 286 -28.77 7.73 -4.31
C ARG A 286 -29.62 7.12 -3.20
N GLY A 287 -30.58 7.89 -2.70
CA GLY A 287 -31.47 7.47 -1.62
C GLY A 287 -30.87 7.57 -0.22
N HIS A 288 -29.63 8.03 -0.10
CA HIS A 288 -28.95 8.27 1.17
C HIS A 288 -28.86 9.76 1.50
N MET A 289 -28.46 10.09 2.73
CA MET A 289 -28.24 11.48 3.14
C MET A 289 -26.94 12.03 2.53
N ILE A 290 -26.86 13.35 2.34
CA ILE A 290 -25.61 14.01 1.89
C ILE A 290 -24.43 13.67 2.82
N ALA A 291 -24.68 13.53 4.13
CA ALA A 291 -23.67 13.11 5.08
C ALA A 291 -23.15 11.67 4.85
N ASP A 292 -23.92 10.81 4.19
CA ASP A 292 -23.49 9.44 3.86
C ASP A 292 -22.56 9.42 2.64
N ALA A 293 -22.63 10.42 1.76
CA ALA A 293 -21.69 10.56 0.64
C ALA A 293 -20.23 10.59 1.12
N VAL A 294 -19.96 11.17 2.29
CA VAL A 294 -18.63 11.16 2.90
C VAL A 294 -18.17 9.74 3.25
N ALA A 295 -19.09 8.93 3.80
CA ALA A 295 -18.79 7.51 4.11
C ALA A 295 -18.60 6.69 2.82
N VAL A 296 -19.39 6.97 1.78
CA VAL A 296 -19.25 6.33 0.46
C VAL A 296 -17.91 6.68 -0.18
N ILE A 297 -17.49 7.95 -0.21
CA ILE A 297 -16.18 8.37 -0.72
C ILE A 297 -15.05 7.72 0.09
N GLY A 298 -15.16 7.71 1.42
CA GLY A 298 -14.19 7.08 2.30
C GLY A 298 -14.04 5.57 2.06
N THR A 299 -15.15 4.87 1.81
CA THR A 299 -15.11 3.43 1.51
C THR A 299 -14.51 3.10 0.15
N MET A 300 -14.60 4.02 -0.83
CA MET A 300 -13.95 3.87 -2.13
C MET A 300 -12.44 4.04 -2.06
N ASP A 301 -11.92 4.65 -0.99
CA ASP A 301 -10.50 4.93 -0.78
C ASP A 301 -9.88 5.73 -1.94
N ILE A 302 -10.52 6.85 -2.29
CA ILE A 302 -10.13 7.68 -3.42
C ILE A 302 -8.91 8.54 -3.08
N VAL A 303 -7.94 8.55 -3.99
CA VAL A 303 -6.86 9.55 -4.04
C VAL A 303 -6.99 10.30 -5.35
N PHE A 304 -7.24 11.60 -5.30
CA PHE A 304 -7.57 12.38 -6.50
C PHE A 304 -6.43 12.43 -7.52
N GLY A 305 -5.17 12.32 -7.07
CA GLY A 305 -4.03 12.25 -8.00
C GLY A 305 -4.06 11.06 -8.97
N GLU A 306 -4.67 9.94 -8.58
CA GLU A 306 -4.86 8.80 -9.49
C GLU A 306 -6.02 9.00 -10.47
N ILE A 307 -6.91 9.92 -10.18
CA ILE A 307 -8.11 10.21 -11.00
C ILE A 307 -7.83 11.35 -11.96
N ASP A 308 -7.20 12.42 -11.50
CA ASP A 308 -6.92 13.63 -12.27
C ASP A 308 -5.77 13.43 -13.29
N ARG A 309 -4.81 12.53 -13.02
CA ARG A 309 -3.66 12.13 -13.84
C ARG A 309 -2.69 13.23 -14.22
#